data_dcf41c63052a03e77714c82ea3e298cb
#
_entry.id   dcf41c63052a03e77714c82ea3e298cb
#
_cell.length_a   1.000
_cell.length_b   1.000
_cell.length_c   1.000
_cell.angle_alpha   90.00
_cell.angle_beta   90.00
_cell.angle_gamma   90.00
#
_symmetry.space_group_name_H-M   'P 1'
#
loop_
_entity.id
_entity.type
_entity.pdbx_description
1 polymer ?
#
loop_
_entity_poly.entity_id
_entity_poly.type
_entity_poly.pdbx_seq_one_letter_code
_entity_poly.pdbx_strand_id
1 'polypeptide(L)' 'MEDAQTRVRLDGMRIEHRDLDDAIAALAMVPTHDQLLMARLKKRKLRLRDEIASLEDLLIPDIIA' A
#
# COMPACT_ATOMS: atom_id res chain seq x y z
N MET A 1 15.52 -11.54 -14.35
CA MET A 1 14.84 -10.88 -14.82
C MET A 1 14.10 -9.98 -14.06
N GLU A 2 13.14 -9.56 -14.45
CA GLU A 2 12.44 -8.60 -13.77
C GLU A 2 11.83 -9.09 -12.51
N ASP A 3 11.75 -10.36 -12.27
CA ASP A 3 11.13 -10.85 -11.04
C ASP A 3 11.81 -10.32 -9.78
N ALA A 4 13.14 -10.24 -9.79
CA ALA A 4 13.85 -9.77 -8.61
C ALA A 4 13.55 -8.29 -8.36
N GLN A 5 13.52 -7.47 -9.40
CA GLN A 5 13.23 -6.08 -9.23
C GLN A 5 11.78 -5.87 -8.85
N THR A 6 10.88 -6.65 -9.39
CA THR A 6 9.47 -6.53 -9.06
C THR A 6 9.24 -6.91 -7.60
N ARG A 7 9.95 -7.91 -7.09
CA ARG A 7 9.80 -8.30 -5.69
C ARG A 7 10.32 -7.22 -4.76
N VAL A 8 11.44 -6.58 -5.10
CA VAL A 8 11.98 -5.51 -4.29
C VAL A 8 10.99 -4.34 -4.28
N ARG A 9 10.41 -4.03 -5.43
CA ARG A 9 9.45 -2.95 -5.52
C ARG A 9 8.20 -3.28 -4.70
N LEU A 10 7.74 -4.53 -4.79
CA LEU A 10 6.57 -4.96 -4.07
C LEU A 10 6.81 -4.88 -2.55
N ASP A 11 7.98 -5.30 -2.08
CA ASP A 11 8.30 -5.23 -0.67
C ASP A 11 8.30 -3.77 -0.19
N GLY A 12 8.86 -2.87 -0.99
CA GLY A 12 8.85 -1.45 -0.65
C GLY A 12 7.44 -0.89 -0.56
N MET A 13 6.57 -1.33 -1.46
CA MET A 13 5.19 -0.86 -1.46
C MET A 13 4.43 -1.42 -0.26
N ARG A 14 4.72 -2.64 0.16
CA ARG A 14 4.08 -3.21 1.33
C ARG A 14 4.49 -2.47 2.60
N ILE A 15 5.76 -2.06 2.67
CA ILE A 15 6.24 -1.29 3.80
C ILE A 15 5.55 0.06 3.81
N GLU A 16 5.45 0.71 2.66
CA GLU A 16 4.79 2.01 2.58
C GLU A 16 3.32 1.90 2.96
N HIS A 17 2.65 0.83 2.52
CA HIS A 17 1.25 0.61 2.84
C HIS A 17 1.07 0.46 4.35
N ARG A 18 1.97 -0.28 4.99
CA ARG A 18 1.91 -0.46 6.43
C ARG A 18 2.17 0.85 7.16
N ASP A 19 3.13 1.64 6.68
CA ASP A 19 3.44 2.92 7.29
C ASP A 19 2.24 3.87 7.18
N LEU A 20 1.53 3.83 6.06
CA LEU A 20 0.34 4.65 5.89
C LEU A 20 -0.77 4.19 6.82
N ASP A 21 -0.93 2.88 7.01
CA ASP A 21 -1.91 2.36 7.93
C ASP A 21 -1.63 2.87 9.34
N ASP A 22 -0.37 2.84 9.76
CA ASP A 22 0.03 3.30 11.09
C ASP A 22 -0.18 4.81 11.21
N ALA A 23 0.14 5.56 10.16
CA ALA A 23 -0.04 7.00 10.19
C ALA A 23 -1.53 7.37 10.27
N ILE A 24 -2.38 6.66 9.53
CA ILE A 24 -3.81 6.90 9.56
C ILE A 24 -4.36 6.59 10.96
N ALA A 25 -3.93 5.48 11.55
CA ALA A 25 -4.38 5.10 12.88
C ALA A 25 -3.96 6.13 13.91
N ALA A 26 -2.72 6.61 13.83
CA ALA A 26 -2.21 7.61 14.75
C ALA A 26 -2.97 8.94 14.60
N LEU A 27 -3.21 9.35 13.35
CA LEU A 27 -3.90 10.60 13.10
C LEU A 27 -5.35 10.51 13.58
N ALA A 28 -5.97 9.36 13.43
CA ALA A 28 -7.35 9.19 13.87
C ALA A 28 -7.51 9.34 15.38
N MET A 29 -6.42 9.20 16.13
CA MET A 29 -6.50 9.34 17.58
C MET A 29 -6.45 10.80 18.01
N VAL A 30 -6.14 11.72 17.09
CA VAL A 30 -6.07 13.12 17.41
C VAL A 30 -7.45 13.72 17.30
N PRO A 31 -8.00 14.30 18.35
CA PRO A 31 -9.38 14.81 18.36
C PRO A 31 -9.68 15.80 17.25
N THR A 32 -8.73 16.66 16.92
CA THR A 32 -8.99 17.64 15.89
C THR A 32 -7.97 17.46 14.79
N HIS A 33 -7.96 16.33 14.13
CA HIS A 33 -6.99 16.11 13.09
C HIS A 33 -7.45 16.75 11.78
N ASP A 34 -6.49 16.96 10.91
CA ASP A 34 -6.73 17.56 9.61
C ASP A 34 -7.46 16.55 8.74
N GLN A 35 -8.70 16.84 8.42
CA GLN A 35 -9.54 15.96 7.63
C GLN A 35 -9.02 15.82 6.20
N LEU A 36 -8.42 16.86 5.66
CA LEU A 36 -7.90 16.79 4.31
C LEU A 36 -6.67 15.90 4.26
N LEU A 37 -5.82 15.98 5.28
CA LEU A 37 -4.66 15.12 5.35
C LEU A 37 -5.11 13.67 5.49
N MET A 38 -6.12 13.42 6.32
CA MET A 38 -6.65 12.06 6.49
C MET A 38 -7.14 11.51 5.15
N ALA A 39 -7.86 12.32 4.39
CA ALA A 39 -8.40 11.90 3.10
C ALA A 39 -7.26 11.56 2.13
N ARG A 40 -6.19 12.35 2.15
CA ARG A 40 -5.05 12.10 1.27
C ARG A 40 -4.33 10.81 1.65
N LEU A 41 -4.17 10.56 2.94
CA LEU A 41 -3.51 9.35 3.39
C LEU A 41 -4.31 8.12 3.02
N LYS A 42 -5.63 8.18 3.19
CA LYS A 42 -6.49 7.07 2.84
C LYS A 42 -6.49 6.80 1.34
N LYS A 43 -6.46 7.86 0.54
CA LYS A 43 -6.43 7.71 -0.90
C LYS A 43 -5.12 7.09 -1.35
N ARG A 44 -4.00 7.51 -0.75
CA ARG A 44 -2.70 6.95 -1.07
C ARG A 44 -2.65 5.47 -0.69
N LYS A 45 -3.22 5.12 0.46
CA LYS A 45 -3.23 3.75 0.92
C LYS A 45 -4.01 2.87 -0.06
N LEU A 46 -5.17 3.33 -0.53
CA LEU A 46 -5.96 2.57 -1.47
C LEU A 46 -5.23 2.37 -2.78
N ARG A 47 -4.54 3.41 -3.26
CA ARG A 47 -3.80 3.32 -4.49
C ARG A 47 -2.65 2.31 -4.34
N LEU A 48 -1.95 2.31 -3.22
CA LEU A 48 -0.88 1.36 -2.99
C LEU A 48 -1.42 -0.05 -2.93
N ARG A 49 -2.57 -0.24 -2.32
CA ARG A 49 -3.17 -1.55 -2.23
C ARG A 49 -3.45 -2.10 -3.61
N ASP A 50 -3.97 -1.27 -4.51
CA ASP A 50 -4.28 -1.68 -5.86
C ASP A 50 -3.00 -2.00 -6.64
N GLU A 51 -1.95 -1.21 -6.43
CA GLU A 51 -0.67 -1.44 -7.10
C GLU A 51 -0.02 -2.73 -6.59
N ILE A 52 -0.12 -2.98 -5.30
CA ILE A 52 0.42 -4.20 -4.70
C ILE A 52 -0.29 -5.41 -5.31
N ALA A 53 -1.60 -5.35 -5.40
CA ALA A 53 -2.37 -6.45 -5.97
C ALA A 53 -1.97 -6.71 -7.43
N SER A 54 -1.74 -5.65 -8.20
CA SER A 54 -1.32 -5.79 -9.58
C SER A 54 0.05 -6.44 -9.68
N LEU A 55 0.99 -6.06 -8.82
CA LEU A 55 2.31 -6.65 -8.85
C LEU A 55 2.29 -8.10 -8.38
N GLU A 56 1.46 -8.40 -7.41
CA GLU A 56 1.33 -9.77 -6.93
C GLU A 56 0.81 -10.67 -8.05
N ASP A 57 -0.12 -10.16 -8.85
CA ASP A 57 -0.65 -10.92 -9.94
C ASP A 57 0.43 -11.21 -11.00
N LEU A 58 1.39 -10.31 -11.16
CA LEU A 58 2.46 -10.53 -12.11
C LEU A 58 3.44 -11.58 -11.60
N LEU A 59 3.65 -11.64 -10.31
CA LEU A 59 4.60 -12.57 -9.76
C LEU A 59 4.05 -13.97 -9.55
N ILE A 60 2.77 -14.07 -9.29
CA ILE A 60 2.18 -15.34 -9.03
C ILE A 60 1.54 -15.86 -10.27
N PRO A 61 2.00 -16.91 -10.84
CA PRO A 61 1.50 -17.42 -12.08
C PRO A 61 0.07 -17.86 -11.85
N ASP A 62 -0.68 -17.78 -12.88
CA ASP A 62 -2.01 -18.12 -12.78
C ASP A 62 -2.12 -19.55 -12.67
N ILE A 63 -2.04 -20.10 -11.66
CA ILE A 63 -2.11 -21.38 -11.50
C ILE A 63 -3.36 -21.84 -11.17
N ILE A 64 -4.27 -21.31 -11.19
CA ILE A 64 -5.40 -21.68 -10.78
C ILE A 64 -5.90 -22.69 -11.35
N ALA A 65 -6.08 -23.43 -11.11
CA ALA A 65 -6.57 -24.42 -11.77
C ALA A 65 -7.84 -24.68 -11.64
#